data_09c86c6bd23fae1fb5c67744615b8019
#
_entry.id   09c86c6bd23fae1fb5c67744615b8019
#
_cell.length_a   1.000
_cell.length_b   1.000
_cell.length_c   1.000
_cell.angle_alpha   90.00
_cell.angle_beta   90.00
_cell.angle_gamma   90.00
#
_symmetry.space_group_name_H-M   'P 1'
#
loop_
_entity.id
_entity.type
_entity.pdbx_description
1 polymer ?
#
loop_
_entity_poly.entity_id
_entity_poly.type
_entity_poly.pdbx_seq_one_letter_code
_entity_poly.pdbx_strand_id
1 'polypeptide(L)'
;MREVNVDEISGNIFIDGIMRRGTLRRDGDILVFTSDMKASSKLMGTVVPMAFNAHVHMGDSFISGEPPLNLMQAVGPGGFKHKKLESTSDREIMDGMIRSAYLMEATGTTGYCDFREGGLHGTEISLSFETKLKRYILGRPLNPDEVKSILRKADGISMSSVVDNDIELLHSSADECHRTGKIFGIHFSEAQREDIEIIESLKPNFVVHCLKCTSQDLKRISELKIPVVVTPRSNYFFSLNPDYRKFIDAGIDLMLGTDNAMTVDPDMFAEMQFLYLTRQISGKDPASAIMHMACESWRQVFKRKNKKTDEFLFVKSQMLSPFDIIMHRSRYNFSRLTI
;
A
#
# COMPACT_ATOMS: atom_id res chain seq x y z
N MET A 1 16.78 -1.93 11.79
CA MET A 1 16.87 -0.56 12.36
C MET A 1 16.95 -0.63 13.88
N ARG A 2 17.64 0.36 14.53
CA ARG A 2 17.63 0.50 16.00
C ARG A 2 16.23 0.93 16.45
N GLU A 3 15.74 0.36 17.56
CA GLU A 3 14.45 0.72 18.16
C GLU A 3 14.63 1.77 19.26
N VAL A 4 13.74 2.74 19.29
CA VAL A 4 13.69 3.84 20.28
C VAL A 4 12.25 3.99 20.77
N ASN A 5 12.04 3.95 22.08
CA ASN A 5 10.73 4.13 22.70
C ASN A 5 10.76 5.40 23.54
N VAL A 6 9.78 6.28 23.35
CA VAL A 6 9.65 7.54 24.10
C VAL A 6 8.18 7.92 24.25
N ASP A 7 7.89 8.72 25.25
CA ASP A 7 6.55 9.31 25.46
C ASP A 7 6.39 10.65 24.72
N GLU A 8 7.52 11.31 24.41
CA GLU A 8 7.54 12.64 23.79
C GLU A 8 8.81 12.84 22.95
N ILE A 9 8.67 13.53 21.81
CA ILE A 9 9.77 13.93 20.94
C ILE A 9 9.53 15.32 20.34
N SER A 10 10.59 16.12 20.19
CA SER A 10 10.53 17.43 19.54
C SER A 10 11.35 17.45 18.25
N GLY A 11 10.94 18.24 17.26
CA GLY A 11 11.69 18.37 16.01
C GLY A 11 10.83 18.75 14.81
N ASN A 12 11.30 18.32 13.62
CA ASN A 12 10.49 18.34 12.40
C ASN A 12 9.65 17.06 12.37
N ILE A 13 8.34 17.20 12.38
CA ILE A 13 7.37 16.11 12.46
C ILE A 13 6.48 16.15 11.24
N PHE A 14 6.45 15.06 10.47
CA PHE A 14 5.52 14.92 9.36
C PHE A 14 4.17 14.46 9.90
N ILE A 15 3.16 15.30 9.75
CA ILE A 15 1.79 15.05 10.20
C ILE A 15 0.79 15.82 9.34
N ASP A 16 -0.35 15.19 9.04
CA ASP A 16 -1.41 15.73 8.18
C ASP A 16 -0.89 16.21 6.81
N GLY A 17 -0.02 15.43 6.20
CA GLY A 17 0.53 15.68 4.86
C GLY A 17 1.59 16.77 4.78
N ILE A 18 2.04 17.35 5.89
CA ILE A 18 3.05 18.42 5.88
C ILE A 18 4.09 18.24 7.00
N MET A 19 5.30 18.79 6.76
CA MET A 19 6.33 18.86 7.80
C MET A 19 6.07 20.07 8.71
N ARG A 20 5.94 19.80 10.00
CA ARG A 20 5.71 20.83 11.03
C ARG A 20 6.79 20.77 12.10
N ARG A 21 7.23 21.92 12.58
CA ARG A 21 8.12 22.02 13.74
C ARG A 21 7.32 22.06 15.03
N GLY A 22 7.65 21.18 15.97
CA GLY A 22 6.88 21.10 17.23
C GLY A 22 7.26 19.90 18.06
N THR A 23 6.34 19.51 18.94
CA THR A 23 6.46 18.35 19.84
C THR A 23 5.32 17.39 19.61
N LEU A 24 5.65 16.10 19.46
CA LEU A 24 4.70 14.99 19.38
C LEU A 24 4.78 14.20 20.68
N ARG A 25 3.65 13.95 21.31
CA ARG A 25 3.54 13.16 22.54
C ARG A 25 2.34 12.23 22.52
N ARG A 26 2.41 11.17 23.28
CA ARG A 26 1.24 10.32 23.56
C ARG A 26 0.47 10.87 24.74
N ASP A 27 -0.86 10.90 24.61
CA ASP A 27 -1.80 11.26 25.67
C ASP A 27 -2.94 10.21 25.68
N GLY A 28 -2.80 9.22 26.55
CA GLY A 28 -3.64 8.02 26.50
C GLY A 28 -3.48 7.26 25.17
N ASP A 29 -4.57 7.06 24.45
CA ASP A 29 -4.59 6.35 23.16
C ASP A 29 -4.38 7.25 21.93
N ILE A 30 -4.20 8.57 22.12
CA ILE A 30 -4.05 9.53 21.03
C ILE A 30 -2.64 10.13 20.98
N LEU A 31 -2.24 10.50 19.76
CA LEU A 31 -1.06 11.31 19.53
C LEU A 31 -1.46 12.79 19.47
N VAL A 32 -0.79 13.59 20.27
CA VAL A 32 -1.01 15.05 20.35
C VAL A 32 0.21 15.76 19.80
N PHE A 33 0.00 16.59 18.79
CA PHE A 33 1.00 17.52 18.27
C PHE A 33 0.78 18.92 18.84
N THR A 34 1.88 19.57 19.26
CA THR A 34 1.90 20.98 19.65
C THR A 34 2.98 21.71 18.87
N SER A 35 2.73 22.96 18.46
CA SER A 35 3.72 23.78 17.76
C SER A 35 4.87 24.26 18.64
N ASP A 36 4.77 24.06 19.94
CA ASP A 36 5.81 24.47 20.89
C ASP A 36 6.94 23.43 20.92
N MET A 37 8.16 23.92 20.74
CA MET A 37 9.38 23.12 20.92
C MET A 37 9.74 23.10 22.40
N LYS A 38 9.61 21.94 23.04
CA LYS A 38 10.06 21.83 24.42
C LYS A 38 11.58 21.68 24.46
N ALA A 39 12.25 22.69 25.01
CA ALA A 39 13.71 22.68 25.25
C ALA A 39 14.17 21.52 26.16
N SER A 40 13.25 20.96 26.97
CA SER A 40 13.48 19.82 27.86
C SER A 40 13.36 18.47 27.17
N SER A 41 12.93 18.41 25.89
CA SER A 41 12.84 17.12 25.18
C SER A 41 14.22 16.50 25.04
N LYS A 42 14.38 15.28 25.58
CA LYS A 42 15.64 14.52 25.53
C LYS A 42 16.03 14.06 24.13
N LEU A 43 15.06 14.04 23.22
CA LEU A 43 15.25 13.66 21.83
C LEU A 43 14.74 14.76 20.90
N MET A 44 15.63 15.16 19.99
CA MET A 44 15.30 16.11 18.91
C MET A 44 15.74 15.56 17.56
N GLY A 45 14.95 15.79 16.53
CA GLY A 45 15.29 15.36 15.19
C GLY A 45 14.11 15.42 14.23
N THR A 46 14.14 14.59 13.18
CA THR A 46 13.04 14.45 12.23
C THR A 46 12.27 13.18 12.51
N VAL A 47 10.95 13.30 12.56
CA VAL A 47 10.01 12.20 12.80
C VAL A 47 9.05 12.13 11.63
N VAL A 48 8.94 10.96 11.01
CA VAL A 48 7.98 10.70 9.92
C VAL A 48 7.27 9.38 10.17
N PRO A 49 5.97 9.26 9.90
CA PRO A 49 5.29 7.99 9.98
C PRO A 49 5.96 6.96 9.07
N MET A 50 6.05 5.71 9.51
CA MET A 50 6.53 4.63 8.66
C MET A 50 5.57 4.43 7.47
N ALA A 51 6.11 4.11 6.30
CA ALA A 51 5.33 3.87 5.11
C ALA A 51 4.46 2.60 5.24
N PHE A 52 3.36 2.56 4.50
CA PHE A 52 2.49 1.41 4.35
C PHE A 52 2.37 1.05 2.87
N ASN A 53 2.61 -0.21 2.52
CA ASN A 53 2.44 -0.70 1.16
C ASN A 53 0.96 -1.06 0.93
N ALA A 54 0.22 -0.13 0.29
CA ALA A 54 -1.24 -0.26 0.17
C ALA A 54 -1.70 -1.33 -0.85
N HIS A 55 -0.78 -1.85 -1.66
CA HIS A 55 -1.04 -2.93 -2.61
C HIS A 55 0.24 -3.66 -2.98
N VAL A 56 0.27 -4.95 -2.74
CA VAL A 56 1.36 -5.84 -3.15
C VAL A 56 0.82 -7.24 -3.43
N HIS A 57 1.49 -7.97 -4.34
CA HIS A 57 1.32 -9.40 -4.53
C HIS A 57 2.51 -10.13 -3.90
N MET A 58 2.38 -10.48 -2.62
CA MET A 58 3.46 -11.18 -1.90
C MET A 58 3.71 -12.58 -2.44
N GLY A 59 2.68 -13.20 -3.01
CA GLY A 59 2.71 -14.57 -3.50
C GLY A 59 3.66 -14.82 -4.66
N ASP A 60 4.00 -13.79 -5.43
CA ASP A 60 4.90 -13.91 -6.58
C ASP A 60 6.37 -13.56 -6.28
N SER A 61 6.67 -13.22 -5.03
CA SER A 61 8.01 -12.79 -4.59
C SER A 61 9.10 -13.88 -4.62
N PHE A 62 8.73 -15.15 -4.80
CA PHE A 62 9.70 -16.23 -5.02
C PHE A 62 10.21 -16.27 -6.45
N ILE A 63 9.49 -15.68 -7.41
CA ILE A 63 9.80 -15.74 -8.84
C ILE A 63 11.09 -14.95 -9.09
N SER A 64 12.04 -15.63 -9.70
CA SER A 64 13.32 -15.06 -10.14
C SER A 64 13.44 -15.07 -11.66
N GLY A 65 14.28 -14.20 -12.20
CA GLY A 65 14.43 -13.98 -13.63
C GLY A 65 13.47 -12.92 -14.15
N GLU A 66 13.69 -12.47 -15.37
CA GLU A 66 12.92 -11.38 -15.99
C GLU A 66 11.55 -11.90 -16.45
N PRO A 67 10.44 -11.36 -15.93
CA PRO A 67 9.11 -11.69 -16.45
C PRO A 67 8.87 -11.03 -17.82
N PRO A 68 7.88 -11.52 -18.60
CA PRO A 68 7.50 -10.87 -19.84
C PRO A 68 7.14 -9.39 -19.65
N LEU A 69 7.59 -8.52 -20.56
CA LEU A 69 7.27 -7.08 -20.52
C LEU A 69 5.81 -6.76 -20.89
N ASN A 70 5.13 -7.69 -21.56
CA ASN A 70 3.71 -7.54 -21.85
C ASN A 70 2.88 -7.90 -20.63
N LEU A 71 2.07 -6.95 -20.14
CA LEU A 71 1.26 -7.12 -18.92
C LEU A 71 0.40 -8.38 -18.95
N MET A 72 -0.35 -8.62 -20.02
CA MET A 72 -1.25 -9.79 -20.12
C MET A 72 -0.49 -11.12 -20.15
N GLN A 73 0.70 -11.15 -20.77
CA GLN A 73 1.55 -12.35 -20.77
C GLN A 73 2.19 -12.59 -19.40
N ALA A 74 2.47 -11.52 -18.64
CA ALA A 74 3.07 -11.60 -17.32
C ALA A 74 2.07 -12.01 -16.25
N VAL A 75 0.95 -11.28 -16.12
CA VAL A 75 0.02 -11.37 -14.97
C VAL A 75 -1.42 -11.70 -15.35
N GLY A 76 -1.79 -11.67 -16.64
CA GLY A 76 -3.13 -12.04 -17.10
C GLY A 76 -3.48 -13.50 -16.82
N PRO A 77 -4.75 -13.91 -16.96
CA PRO A 77 -5.19 -15.29 -16.72
C PRO A 77 -4.34 -16.30 -17.49
N GLY A 78 -3.79 -17.32 -16.81
CA GLY A 78 -2.88 -18.33 -17.39
C GLY A 78 -1.53 -17.78 -17.87
N GLY A 79 -1.17 -16.54 -17.51
CA GLY A 79 0.11 -15.92 -17.83
C GLY A 79 1.29 -16.49 -17.04
N PHE A 80 2.45 -15.84 -17.17
CA PHE A 80 3.70 -16.28 -16.57
C PHE A 80 3.59 -16.45 -15.05
N LYS A 81 3.04 -15.48 -14.32
CA LYS A 81 2.86 -15.53 -12.86
C LYS A 81 2.03 -16.75 -12.45
N HIS A 82 0.88 -16.98 -13.09
CA HIS A 82 0.01 -18.11 -12.75
C HIS A 82 0.71 -19.45 -12.94
N LYS A 83 1.39 -19.65 -14.07
CA LYS A 83 2.16 -20.89 -14.35
C LYS A 83 3.25 -21.12 -13.32
N LYS A 84 3.93 -20.07 -12.87
CA LYS A 84 4.94 -20.16 -11.81
C LYS A 84 4.32 -20.54 -10.47
N LEU A 85 3.20 -19.92 -10.09
CA LEU A 85 2.48 -20.23 -8.85
C LEU A 85 1.97 -21.69 -8.83
N GLU A 86 1.46 -22.19 -9.95
CA GLU A 86 0.96 -23.57 -10.09
C GLU A 86 2.07 -24.61 -10.04
N SER A 87 3.28 -24.27 -10.47
CA SER A 87 4.41 -25.20 -10.59
C SER A 87 5.37 -25.19 -9.40
N THR A 88 5.10 -24.37 -8.36
CA THR A 88 5.99 -24.22 -7.22
C THR A 88 5.38 -24.75 -5.93
N SER A 89 6.22 -25.03 -4.92
CA SER A 89 5.76 -25.50 -3.62
C SER A 89 5.30 -24.35 -2.72
N ASP A 90 4.37 -24.64 -1.80
CA ASP A 90 3.94 -23.70 -0.77
C ASP A 90 5.11 -23.13 0.04
N ARG A 91 6.14 -23.98 0.28
CA ARG A 91 7.34 -23.58 1.00
C ARG A 91 8.11 -22.48 0.26
N GLU A 92 8.32 -22.63 -1.04
CA GLU A 92 9.02 -21.62 -1.85
C GLU A 92 8.24 -20.31 -1.92
N ILE A 93 6.91 -20.38 -2.05
CA ILE A 93 6.04 -19.20 -1.98
C ILE A 93 6.21 -18.51 -0.62
N MET A 94 6.11 -19.26 0.47
CA MET A 94 6.23 -18.73 1.84
C MET A 94 7.63 -18.15 2.09
N ASP A 95 8.69 -18.82 1.66
CA ASP A 95 10.07 -18.32 1.78
C ASP A 95 10.26 -17.00 1.02
N GLY A 96 9.63 -16.84 -0.15
CA GLY A 96 9.59 -15.59 -0.90
C GLY A 96 8.89 -14.46 -0.12
N MET A 97 7.71 -14.76 0.42
CA MET A 97 6.94 -13.82 1.24
C MET A 97 7.71 -13.37 2.49
N ILE A 98 8.39 -14.29 3.18
CA ILE A 98 9.20 -13.98 4.36
C ILE A 98 10.34 -13.03 3.99
N ARG A 99 11.05 -13.27 2.88
CA ARG A 99 12.13 -12.37 2.40
C ARG A 99 11.58 -10.98 2.08
N SER A 100 10.44 -10.89 1.41
CA SER A 100 9.80 -9.61 1.09
C SER A 100 9.31 -8.87 2.34
N ALA A 101 8.74 -9.58 3.32
CA ALA A 101 8.35 -8.98 4.59
C ALA A 101 9.58 -8.43 5.35
N TYR A 102 10.68 -9.19 5.37
CA TYR A 102 11.94 -8.74 5.97
C TYR A 102 12.50 -7.50 5.27
N LEU A 103 12.47 -7.45 3.93
CA LEU A 103 12.90 -6.28 3.16
C LEU A 103 12.04 -5.04 3.49
N MET A 104 10.72 -5.19 3.50
CA MET A 104 9.79 -4.11 3.88
C MET A 104 10.08 -3.58 5.30
N GLU A 105 10.29 -4.47 6.28
CA GLU A 105 10.65 -4.07 7.65
C GLU A 105 11.99 -3.33 7.68
N ALA A 106 13.00 -3.85 6.98
CA ALA A 106 14.34 -3.26 6.90
C ALA A 106 14.34 -1.89 6.22
N THR A 107 13.46 -1.68 5.26
CA THR A 107 13.33 -0.42 4.52
C THR A 107 12.37 0.59 5.14
N GLY A 108 11.75 0.30 6.29
CA GLY A 108 10.93 1.28 7.04
C GLY A 108 9.45 1.27 6.68
N THR A 109 8.95 0.13 6.23
CA THR A 109 7.51 -0.13 6.04
C THR A 109 6.90 -0.64 7.34
N THR A 110 5.74 -0.15 7.74
CA THR A 110 5.01 -0.58 8.96
C THR A 110 4.04 -1.71 8.69
N GLY A 111 3.62 -1.88 7.44
CA GLY A 111 2.64 -2.90 7.06
C GLY A 111 2.33 -2.90 5.57
N TYR A 112 1.51 -3.85 5.15
CA TYR A 112 1.15 -4.05 3.75
C TYR A 112 -0.26 -4.61 3.58
N CYS A 113 -0.81 -4.42 2.38
CA CYS A 113 -2.03 -5.08 1.90
C CYS A 113 -1.65 -6.05 0.77
N ASP A 114 -1.77 -7.36 1.05
CA ASP A 114 -1.51 -8.43 0.09
C ASP A 114 -2.79 -8.81 -0.67
N PHE A 115 -2.77 -8.67 -1.97
CA PHE A 115 -3.79 -9.20 -2.87
C PHE A 115 -3.44 -10.65 -3.20
N ARG A 116 -3.99 -11.56 -2.41
CA ARG A 116 -3.52 -12.94 -2.39
C ARG A 116 -4.30 -13.85 -3.33
N GLU A 117 -3.63 -14.33 -4.37
CA GLU A 117 -4.12 -15.34 -5.31
C GLU A 117 -4.19 -16.73 -4.66
N GLY A 118 -4.85 -17.67 -5.36
CA GLY A 118 -4.88 -19.09 -4.99
C GLY A 118 -5.96 -19.46 -3.98
N GLY A 119 -7.05 -18.69 -3.93
CA GLY A 119 -8.24 -19.02 -3.14
C GLY A 119 -7.99 -19.09 -1.64
N LEU A 120 -8.72 -19.98 -1.00
CA LEU A 120 -8.56 -20.26 0.43
C LEU A 120 -7.16 -20.77 0.76
N HIS A 121 -6.60 -21.68 -0.06
CA HIS A 121 -5.27 -22.24 0.15
C HIS A 121 -4.18 -21.16 0.12
N GLY A 122 -4.18 -20.31 -0.92
CA GLY A 122 -3.25 -19.20 -0.99
C GLY A 122 -3.35 -18.23 0.20
N THR A 123 -4.57 -17.96 0.65
CA THR A 123 -4.83 -17.16 1.86
C THR A 123 -4.19 -17.79 3.10
N GLU A 124 -4.31 -19.10 3.28
CA GLU A 124 -3.72 -19.83 4.40
C GLU A 124 -2.19 -19.77 4.39
N ILE A 125 -1.54 -19.87 3.22
CA ILE A 125 -0.10 -19.69 3.11
C ILE A 125 0.31 -18.30 3.60
N SER A 126 -0.38 -17.22 3.17
CA SER A 126 -0.07 -15.86 3.61
C SER A 126 -0.24 -15.64 5.12
N LEU A 127 -1.09 -16.42 5.77
CA LEU A 127 -1.34 -16.35 7.21
C LEU A 127 -0.40 -17.22 8.04
N SER A 128 0.35 -18.14 7.41
CA SER A 128 1.09 -19.19 8.11
C SER A 128 2.44 -18.77 8.69
N PHE A 129 3.00 -17.63 8.28
CA PHE A 129 4.27 -17.13 8.81
C PHE A 129 4.12 -15.93 9.74
N GLU A 130 5.07 -15.75 10.65
CA GLU A 130 5.10 -14.63 11.58
C GLU A 130 5.85 -13.43 10.99
N THR A 131 5.33 -12.23 11.24
CA THR A 131 5.98 -10.95 10.88
C THR A 131 5.62 -9.87 11.87
N LYS A 132 6.50 -8.89 12.04
CA LYS A 132 6.21 -7.67 12.84
C LYS A 132 5.38 -6.65 12.07
N LEU A 133 5.25 -6.80 10.75
CA LEU A 133 4.48 -5.90 9.91
C LEU A 133 2.98 -6.03 10.17
N LYS A 134 2.27 -4.92 10.12
CA LYS A 134 0.80 -4.91 10.06
C LYS A 134 0.38 -5.47 8.71
N ARG A 135 -0.17 -6.66 8.67
CA ARG A 135 -0.62 -7.27 7.43
C ARG A 135 -2.13 -7.23 7.29
N TYR A 136 -2.57 -6.90 6.09
CA TYR A 136 -3.95 -7.03 5.65
C TYR A 136 -3.96 -8.00 4.48
N ILE A 137 -4.51 -9.17 4.69
CA ILE A 137 -4.61 -10.20 3.66
C ILE A 137 -5.99 -10.14 3.03
N LEU A 138 -6.03 -9.83 1.74
CA LEU A 138 -7.24 -9.88 0.93
C LEU A 138 -7.15 -11.09 0.00
N GLY A 139 -7.86 -12.16 0.35
CA GLY A 139 -7.84 -13.39 -0.45
C GLY A 139 -8.65 -13.24 -1.72
N ARG A 140 -8.21 -13.85 -2.82
CA ARG A 140 -8.94 -13.90 -4.08
C ARG A 140 -9.66 -15.23 -4.21
N PRO A 141 -11.00 -15.29 -4.05
CA PRO A 141 -11.75 -16.53 -4.20
C PRO A 141 -11.68 -17.04 -5.64
N LEU A 142 -11.65 -18.36 -5.80
CA LEU A 142 -11.72 -19.03 -7.11
C LEU A 142 -13.17 -19.27 -7.54
N ASN A 143 -14.09 -19.28 -6.59
CA ASN A 143 -15.51 -19.47 -6.81
C ASN A 143 -16.33 -18.88 -5.62
N PRO A 144 -17.67 -18.72 -5.74
CA PRO A 144 -18.50 -18.14 -4.68
C PRO A 144 -18.47 -18.90 -3.35
N ASP A 145 -18.26 -20.22 -3.38
CA ASP A 145 -18.27 -21.06 -2.15
C ASP A 145 -17.07 -20.73 -1.22
N GLU A 146 -15.95 -20.27 -1.79
CA GLU A 146 -14.77 -19.89 -1.02
C GLU A 146 -14.91 -18.56 -0.28
N VAL A 147 -15.77 -17.64 -0.74
CA VAL A 147 -15.87 -16.27 -0.22
C VAL A 147 -16.01 -16.24 1.30
N LYS A 148 -16.97 -16.97 1.84
CA LYS A 148 -17.18 -17.03 3.31
C LYS A 148 -16.03 -17.69 4.05
N SER A 149 -15.39 -18.69 3.45
CA SER A 149 -14.26 -19.41 4.05
C SER A 149 -13.01 -18.53 4.14
N ILE A 150 -12.73 -17.79 3.10
CA ILE A 150 -11.67 -16.78 3.07
C ILE A 150 -11.96 -15.68 4.10
N LEU A 151 -13.17 -15.12 4.13
CA LEU A 151 -13.53 -14.05 5.05
C LEU A 151 -13.52 -14.47 6.53
N ARG A 152 -13.62 -15.75 6.86
CA ARG A 152 -13.41 -16.21 8.25
C ARG A 152 -11.96 -16.06 8.71
N LYS A 153 -10.99 -16.04 7.80
CA LYS A 153 -9.53 -16.01 8.09
C LYS A 153 -8.87 -14.69 7.72
N ALA A 154 -9.19 -14.15 6.55
CA ALA A 154 -8.60 -12.95 5.96
C ALA A 154 -9.26 -11.65 6.42
N ASP A 155 -8.60 -10.52 6.15
CA ASP A 155 -9.10 -9.17 6.43
C ASP A 155 -10.13 -8.71 5.37
N GLY A 156 -10.21 -9.40 4.23
CA GLY A 156 -11.12 -9.06 3.15
C GLY A 156 -10.95 -9.93 1.90
N ILE A 157 -11.55 -9.46 0.81
CA ILE A 157 -11.46 -10.05 -0.52
C ILE A 157 -10.77 -9.08 -1.47
N SER A 158 -9.90 -9.62 -2.33
CA SER A 158 -9.33 -8.92 -3.48
C SER A 158 -9.81 -9.56 -4.78
N MET A 159 -10.08 -8.73 -5.79
CA MET A 159 -10.42 -9.24 -7.10
C MET A 159 -9.43 -8.71 -8.14
N SER A 160 -9.19 -9.48 -9.20
CA SER A 160 -8.57 -9.01 -10.43
C SER A 160 -9.51 -8.01 -11.13
N SER A 161 -9.20 -7.62 -12.35
CA SER A 161 -10.05 -6.69 -13.11
C SER A 161 -11.49 -7.23 -13.27
N VAL A 162 -12.43 -6.35 -13.53
CA VAL A 162 -13.85 -6.72 -13.77
C VAL A 162 -13.97 -7.74 -14.90
N VAL A 163 -13.22 -7.52 -15.98
CA VAL A 163 -13.27 -8.38 -17.18
C VAL A 163 -12.71 -9.79 -16.98
N ASP A 164 -11.93 -10.01 -15.94
CA ASP A 164 -11.33 -11.32 -15.63
C ASP A 164 -12.21 -12.20 -14.74
N ASN A 165 -13.35 -11.67 -14.26
CA ASN A 165 -14.18 -12.35 -13.27
C ASN A 165 -15.63 -12.48 -13.70
N ASP A 166 -16.28 -13.53 -13.21
CA ASP A 166 -17.73 -13.64 -13.30
C ASP A 166 -18.40 -12.53 -12.46
N ILE A 167 -19.43 -11.89 -13.01
CA ILE A 167 -20.12 -10.78 -12.35
C ILE A 167 -20.82 -11.23 -11.06
N GLU A 168 -21.30 -12.47 -10.99
CA GLU A 168 -21.91 -13.04 -9.78
C GLU A 168 -20.87 -13.20 -8.68
N LEU A 169 -19.64 -13.64 -9.00
CA LEU A 169 -18.54 -13.74 -8.06
C LEU A 169 -18.13 -12.36 -7.52
N LEU A 170 -18.11 -11.34 -8.38
CA LEU A 170 -17.81 -9.96 -7.95
C LEU A 170 -18.84 -9.45 -6.93
N HIS A 171 -20.14 -9.56 -7.26
CA HIS A 171 -21.21 -9.10 -6.37
C HIS A 171 -21.26 -9.90 -5.08
N SER A 172 -21.18 -11.23 -5.13
CA SER A 172 -21.21 -12.06 -3.92
C SER A 172 -20.02 -11.76 -2.99
N SER A 173 -18.85 -11.47 -3.57
CA SER A 173 -17.65 -11.07 -2.81
C SER A 173 -17.81 -9.70 -2.15
N ALA A 174 -18.30 -8.70 -2.90
CA ALA A 174 -18.53 -7.35 -2.40
C ALA A 174 -19.61 -7.34 -1.29
N ASP A 175 -20.76 -7.98 -1.53
CA ASP A 175 -21.89 -8.04 -0.60
C ASP A 175 -21.49 -8.72 0.71
N GLU A 176 -20.74 -9.81 0.64
CA GLU A 176 -20.31 -10.53 1.84
C GLU A 176 -19.24 -9.74 2.62
N CYS A 177 -18.37 -9.00 1.95
CA CYS A 177 -17.45 -8.07 2.60
C CYS A 177 -18.23 -6.95 3.32
N HIS A 178 -19.19 -6.32 2.67
CA HIS A 178 -20.02 -5.27 3.28
C HIS A 178 -20.80 -5.80 4.48
N ARG A 179 -21.43 -6.96 4.34
CA ARG A 179 -22.20 -7.61 5.40
C ARG A 179 -21.35 -7.91 6.64
N THR A 180 -20.09 -8.25 6.45
CA THR A 180 -19.15 -8.61 7.53
C THR A 180 -18.27 -7.45 8.00
N GLY A 181 -18.38 -6.27 7.39
CA GLY A 181 -17.54 -5.12 7.68
C GLY A 181 -16.07 -5.34 7.33
N LYS A 182 -15.79 -6.18 6.32
CA LYS A 182 -14.45 -6.49 5.82
C LYS A 182 -14.13 -5.73 4.55
N ILE A 183 -12.85 -5.71 4.19
CA ILE A 183 -12.35 -4.91 3.08
C ILE A 183 -12.66 -5.62 1.75
N PHE A 184 -13.17 -4.87 0.78
CA PHE A 184 -13.27 -5.27 -0.61
C PHE A 184 -12.39 -4.37 -1.46
N GLY A 185 -11.39 -4.93 -2.15
CA GLY A 185 -10.50 -4.23 -3.07
C GLY A 185 -10.50 -4.88 -4.45
N ILE A 186 -10.33 -4.10 -5.51
CA ILE A 186 -10.37 -4.60 -6.89
C ILE A 186 -9.39 -3.84 -7.78
N HIS A 187 -8.72 -4.55 -8.72
CA HIS A 187 -8.03 -3.90 -9.83
C HIS A 187 -9.07 -3.34 -10.80
N PHE A 188 -8.85 -2.13 -11.27
CA PHE A 188 -9.81 -1.47 -12.16
C PHE A 188 -9.11 -0.68 -13.27
N SER A 189 -9.54 -0.92 -14.50
CA SER A 189 -9.09 -0.18 -15.68
C SER A 189 -7.57 -0.07 -15.82
N GLU A 190 -6.84 -1.17 -15.62
CA GLU A 190 -5.37 -1.20 -15.75
C GLU A 190 -4.96 -1.36 -17.24
N ALA A 191 -5.27 -2.49 -17.86
CA ALA A 191 -4.91 -2.81 -19.24
C ALA A 191 -5.84 -2.15 -20.25
N GLN A 192 -7.12 -2.10 -19.94
CA GLN A 192 -8.20 -1.50 -20.74
C GLN A 192 -9.18 -0.76 -19.86
N ARG A 193 -10.00 0.12 -20.48
CA ARG A 193 -11.07 0.80 -19.76
C ARG A 193 -12.18 -0.19 -19.40
N GLU A 194 -12.65 -0.13 -18.18
CA GLU A 194 -13.80 -0.89 -17.68
C GLU A 194 -14.93 0.07 -17.30
N ASP A 195 -16.14 -0.47 -17.17
CA ASP A 195 -17.32 0.35 -16.91
C ASP A 195 -17.38 0.79 -15.45
N ILE A 196 -17.46 2.10 -15.24
CA ILE A 196 -17.53 2.71 -13.91
C ILE A 196 -18.82 2.33 -13.15
N GLU A 197 -19.91 2.02 -13.85
CA GLU A 197 -21.19 1.62 -13.22
C GLU A 197 -21.02 0.35 -12.37
N ILE A 198 -20.09 -0.53 -12.77
CA ILE A 198 -19.78 -1.73 -12.00
C ILE A 198 -19.13 -1.37 -10.65
N ILE A 199 -18.19 -0.42 -10.64
CA ILE A 199 -17.59 0.08 -9.41
C ILE A 199 -18.61 0.75 -8.49
N GLU A 200 -19.56 1.48 -9.08
CA GLU A 200 -20.67 2.06 -8.33
C GLU A 200 -21.56 1.02 -7.65
N SER A 201 -21.81 -0.10 -8.33
CA SER A 201 -22.61 -1.20 -7.80
C SER A 201 -21.87 -2.00 -6.74
N LEU A 202 -20.58 -2.29 -6.97
CA LEU A 202 -19.72 -3.07 -6.05
C LEU A 202 -19.28 -2.30 -4.80
N LYS A 203 -19.20 -0.96 -4.85
CA LYS A 203 -18.80 -0.07 -3.76
C LYS A 203 -17.52 -0.53 -3.04
N PRO A 204 -16.40 -0.72 -3.75
CA PRO A 204 -15.17 -1.18 -3.13
C PRO A 204 -14.63 -0.17 -2.11
N ASN A 205 -13.91 -0.66 -1.09
CA ASN A 205 -13.23 0.22 -0.15
C ASN A 205 -12.08 1.00 -0.79
N PHE A 206 -11.50 0.47 -1.87
CA PHE A 206 -10.51 1.11 -2.72
C PHE A 206 -10.37 0.34 -4.04
N VAL A 207 -9.82 1.00 -5.03
CA VAL A 207 -9.46 0.39 -6.31
C VAL A 207 -7.96 0.56 -6.58
N VAL A 208 -7.41 -0.32 -7.44
CA VAL A 208 -6.00 -0.26 -7.83
C VAL A 208 -5.90 0.11 -9.31
N HIS A 209 -4.88 0.89 -9.65
CA HIS A 209 -4.48 1.35 -10.99
C HIS A 209 -5.32 2.48 -11.56
N CYS A 210 -6.50 2.23 -12.15
CA CYS A 210 -7.34 3.21 -12.88
C CYS A 210 -6.64 3.87 -14.08
N LEU A 211 -5.65 3.24 -14.70
CA LEU A 211 -4.78 3.85 -15.71
C LEU A 211 -5.51 4.20 -17.01
N LYS A 212 -6.54 3.44 -17.35
CA LYS A 212 -7.36 3.61 -18.57
C LYS A 212 -8.67 4.35 -18.31
N CYS A 213 -8.89 4.84 -17.08
CA CYS A 213 -10.02 5.67 -16.75
C CYS A 213 -10.00 6.98 -17.54
N THR A 214 -11.18 7.39 -18.04
CA THR A 214 -11.39 8.73 -18.59
C THR A 214 -11.44 9.78 -17.48
N SER A 215 -11.35 11.06 -17.82
CA SER A 215 -11.53 12.13 -16.84
C SER A 215 -12.91 12.10 -16.18
N GLN A 216 -13.93 11.60 -16.89
CA GLN A 216 -15.28 11.43 -16.33
C GLN A 216 -15.31 10.27 -15.32
N ASP A 217 -14.66 9.14 -15.62
CA ASP A 217 -14.55 8.02 -14.67
C ASP A 217 -13.80 8.44 -13.42
N LEU A 218 -12.68 9.17 -13.55
CA LEU A 218 -11.91 9.67 -12.41
C LEU A 218 -12.73 10.64 -11.55
N LYS A 219 -13.48 11.54 -12.18
CA LYS A 219 -14.40 12.43 -11.47
C LYS A 219 -15.44 11.63 -10.68
N ARG A 220 -15.99 10.57 -11.28
CA ARG A 220 -16.98 9.73 -10.59
C ARG A 220 -16.38 8.96 -9.42
N ILE A 221 -15.17 8.41 -9.55
CA ILE A 221 -14.43 7.77 -8.45
C ILE A 221 -14.23 8.77 -7.29
N SER A 222 -13.87 10.02 -7.60
CA SER A 222 -13.72 11.08 -6.60
C SER A 222 -15.04 11.41 -5.89
N GLU A 223 -16.16 11.55 -6.62
CA GLU A 223 -17.50 11.79 -6.06
C GLU A 223 -17.95 10.66 -5.13
N LEU A 224 -17.60 9.42 -5.46
CA LEU A 224 -17.85 8.23 -4.64
C LEU A 224 -16.90 8.12 -3.45
N LYS A 225 -15.88 8.98 -3.38
CA LYS A 225 -14.83 8.97 -2.35
C LYS A 225 -14.10 7.62 -2.24
N ILE A 226 -13.88 6.97 -3.37
CA ILE A 226 -13.14 5.72 -3.45
C ILE A 226 -11.65 6.06 -3.61
N PRO A 227 -10.78 5.69 -2.66
CA PRO A 227 -9.33 5.89 -2.81
C PRO A 227 -8.75 5.01 -3.92
N VAL A 228 -7.70 5.51 -4.57
CA VAL A 228 -6.98 4.75 -5.61
C VAL A 228 -5.56 4.44 -5.15
N VAL A 229 -5.15 3.17 -5.26
CA VAL A 229 -3.75 2.78 -5.08
C VAL A 229 -3.04 2.87 -6.42
N VAL A 230 -1.94 3.61 -6.44
CA VAL A 230 -1.05 3.71 -7.60
C VAL A 230 0.25 2.96 -7.34
N THR A 231 0.82 2.36 -8.40
CA THR A 231 1.98 1.46 -8.34
C THR A 231 3.01 1.85 -9.41
N PRO A 232 3.68 3.00 -9.25
CA PRO A 232 4.46 3.65 -10.31
C PRO A 232 5.54 2.79 -10.95
N ARG A 233 6.35 2.06 -10.17
CA ARG A 233 7.46 1.26 -10.72
C ARG A 233 6.95 0.04 -11.49
N SER A 234 5.93 -0.67 -10.96
CA SER A 234 5.29 -1.78 -11.66
C SER A 234 4.67 -1.31 -12.98
N ASN A 235 3.93 -0.22 -12.97
CA ASN A 235 3.34 0.33 -14.18
C ASN A 235 4.42 0.74 -15.21
N TYR A 236 5.53 1.33 -14.76
CA TYR A 236 6.63 1.68 -15.65
C TYR A 236 7.32 0.44 -16.23
N PHE A 237 7.51 -0.62 -15.43
CA PHE A 237 8.06 -1.89 -15.91
C PHE A 237 7.25 -2.44 -17.11
N PHE A 238 5.93 -2.37 -17.04
CA PHE A 238 5.03 -2.77 -18.13
C PHE A 238 4.81 -1.69 -19.21
N SER A 239 5.62 -0.63 -19.21
CA SER A 239 5.53 0.49 -20.18
C SER A 239 4.18 1.22 -20.19
N LEU A 240 3.46 1.23 -19.07
CA LEU A 240 2.14 1.85 -18.97
C LEU A 240 2.17 3.37 -18.70
N ASN A 241 3.29 3.95 -18.37
CA ASN A 241 3.60 5.40 -18.24
C ASN A 241 2.41 6.31 -17.86
N PRO A 242 1.76 6.12 -16.69
CA PRO A 242 0.59 6.89 -16.29
C PRO A 242 0.94 8.36 -15.98
N ASP A 243 -0.05 9.24 -16.14
CA ASP A 243 0.00 10.62 -15.63
C ASP A 243 -0.91 10.74 -14.40
N TYR A 244 -0.33 10.59 -13.20
CA TYR A 244 -1.09 10.66 -11.96
C TYR A 244 -1.55 12.07 -11.59
N ARG A 245 -1.11 13.13 -12.29
CA ARG A 245 -1.63 14.49 -12.11
C ARG A 245 -3.13 14.54 -12.35
N LYS A 246 -3.63 13.77 -13.32
CA LYS A 246 -5.07 13.66 -13.62
C LYS A 246 -5.91 13.18 -12.44
N PHE A 247 -5.35 12.30 -11.60
CA PHE A 247 -6.02 11.79 -10.40
C PHE A 247 -6.13 12.87 -9.33
N ILE A 248 -5.03 13.63 -9.13
CA ILE A 248 -4.98 14.76 -8.19
C ILE A 248 -5.93 15.86 -8.64
N ASP A 249 -5.92 16.20 -9.94
CA ASP A 249 -6.80 17.22 -10.52
C ASP A 249 -8.29 16.83 -10.40
N ALA A 250 -8.60 15.53 -10.43
CA ALA A 250 -9.93 15.01 -10.17
C ALA A 250 -10.32 14.99 -8.68
N GLY A 251 -9.38 15.27 -7.76
CA GLY A 251 -9.61 15.25 -6.32
C GLY A 251 -9.66 13.87 -5.70
N ILE A 252 -8.96 12.90 -6.30
CA ILE A 252 -8.90 11.52 -5.79
C ILE A 252 -7.85 11.41 -4.68
N ASP A 253 -8.22 10.76 -3.58
CA ASP A 253 -7.29 10.37 -2.53
C ASP A 253 -6.41 9.21 -3.01
N LEU A 254 -5.10 9.47 -3.13
CA LEU A 254 -4.14 8.47 -3.59
C LEU A 254 -3.44 7.76 -2.43
N MET A 255 -3.27 6.46 -2.57
CA MET A 255 -2.39 5.61 -1.76
C MET A 255 -1.28 5.03 -2.65
N LEU A 256 -0.14 4.68 -2.05
CA LEU A 256 1.00 4.14 -2.76
C LEU A 256 1.18 2.65 -2.47
N GLY A 257 1.41 1.86 -3.51
CA GLY A 257 1.72 0.43 -3.44
C GLY A 257 2.85 0.04 -4.40
N THR A 258 3.37 -1.17 -4.28
CA THR A 258 4.46 -1.68 -5.13
C THR A 258 4.01 -2.69 -6.17
N ASP A 259 2.83 -3.31 -5.99
CA ASP A 259 2.26 -4.31 -6.88
C ASP A 259 3.08 -5.61 -6.91
N ASN A 260 3.34 -6.19 -8.07
CA ASN A 260 3.98 -7.50 -8.24
C ASN A 260 5.43 -7.51 -7.71
N ALA A 261 5.68 -8.26 -6.65
CA ALA A 261 7.01 -8.40 -6.06
C ALA A 261 8.00 -9.13 -6.98
N MET A 262 7.51 -9.86 -8.00
CA MET A 262 8.35 -10.45 -9.04
C MET A 262 8.94 -9.42 -10.01
N THR A 263 8.37 -8.20 -10.09
CA THR A 263 8.83 -7.15 -11.02
C THR A 263 9.69 -6.11 -10.32
N VAL A 264 9.31 -5.72 -9.10
CA VAL A 264 10.00 -4.71 -8.31
C VAL A 264 9.98 -5.11 -6.83
N ASP A 265 11.09 -4.89 -6.14
CA ASP A 265 11.14 -5.11 -4.70
C ASP A 265 10.08 -4.28 -3.97
N PRO A 266 9.43 -4.81 -2.92
CA PRO A 266 8.41 -4.09 -2.15
C PRO A 266 9.02 -3.02 -1.22
N ASP A 267 9.84 -2.12 -1.78
CA ASP A 267 10.48 -0.99 -1.09
C ASP A 267 9.70 0.30 -1.36
N MET A 268 9.00 0.80 -0.34
CA MET A 268 8.18 2.01 -0.43
C MET A 268 9.03 3.29 -0.63
N PHE A 269 10.28 3.31 -0.19
CA PHE A 269 11.15 4.46 -0.45
C PHE A 269 11.62 4.50 -1.90
N ALA A 270 11.91 3.34 -2.50
CA ALA A 270 12.20 3.26 -3.92
C ALA A 270 10.98 3.70 -4.76
N GLU A 271 9.76 3.37 -4.31
CA GLU A 271 8.52 3.81 -4.94
C GLU A 271 8.33 5.32 -4.87
N MET A 272 8.48 5.90 -3.67
CA MET A 272 8.41 7.35 -3.47
C MET A 272 9.46 8.10 -4.30
N GLN A 273 10.71 7.61 -4.32
CA GLN A 273 11.81 8.20 -5.08
C GLN A 273 11.53 8.18 -6.58
N PHE A 274 11.07 7.04 -7.09
CA PHE A 274 10.71 6.90 -8.50
C PHE A 274 9.60 7.87 -8.90
N LEU A 275 8.53 7.93 -8.11
CA LEU A 275 7.41 8.83 -8.35
C LEU A 275 7.83 10.30 -8.34
N TYR A 276 8.75 10.68 -7.44
CA TYR A 276 9.32 12.04 -7.40
C TYR A 276 10.15 12.35 -8.63
N LEU A 277 11.05 11.44 -9.05
CA LEU A 277 11.95 11.61 -10.19
C LEU A 277 11.21 11.70 -11.53
N THR A 278 10.16 10.91 -11.71
CA THR A 278 9.37 10.88 -12.95
C THR A 278 8.39 12.04 -13.07
N ARG A 279 8.28 12.90 -12.03
CA ARG A 279 7.44 14.10 -12.04
C ARG A 279 5.95 13.82 -12.32
N GLN A 280 5.49 12.65 -11.97
CA GLN A 280 4.09 12.24 -12.17
C GLN A 280 3.13 12.81 -11.11
N ILE A 281 3.65 13.44 -10.06
CA ILE A 281 2.90 14.21 -9.06
C ILE A 281 3.26 15.68 -9.23
N SER A 282 2.24 16.53 -9.32
CA SER A 282 2.37 18.00 -9.41
C SER A 282 1.92 18.66 -8.11
N GLY A 283 2.20 19.96 -7.99
CA GLY A 283 1.78 20.79 -6.86
C GLY A 283 2.92 21.61 -6.28
N LYS A 284 2.62 22.38 -5.24
CA LYS A 284 3.61 23.27 -4.59
C LYS A 284 4.66 22.49 -3.81
N ASP A 285 4.30 21.33 -3.26
CA ASP A 285 5.18 20.45 -2.48
C ASP A 285 4.94 18.98 -2.85
N PRO A 286 5.47 18.50 -3.99
CA PRO A 286 5.27 17.14 -4.44
C PRO A 286 5.91 16.10 -3.49
N ALA A 287 6.98 16.45 -2.77
CA ALA A 287 7.61 15.54 -1.83
C ALA A 287 6.69 15.25 -0.63
N SER A 288 6.05 16.28 -0.06
CA SER A 288 5.06 16.09 0.99
C SER A 288 3.84 15.31 0.51
N ALA A 289 3.33 15.58 -0.69
CA ALA A 289 2.22 14.83 -1.26
C ALA A 289 2.56 13.32 -1.40
N ILE A 290 3.72 12.99 -1.92
CA ILE A 290 4.18 11.61 -2.07
C ILE A 290 4.36 10.92 -0.71
N MET A 291 4.93 11.61 0.28
CA MET A 291 5.02 11.07 1.64
C MET A 291 3.65 10.83 2.27
N HIS A 292 2.69 11.74 2.05
CA HIS A 292 1.32 11.57 2.51
C HIS A 292 0.69 10.31 1.92
N MET A 293 0.81 10.10 0.60
CA MET A 293 0.31 8.91 -0.09
C MET A 293 0.89 7.61 0.51
N ALA A 294 2.18 7.59 0.84
CA ALA A 294 2.87 6.42 1.34
C ALA A 294 2.69 6.18 2.86
N CYS A 295 2.58 7.26 3.65
CA CYS A 295 2.71 7.16 5.11
C CYS A 295 1.40 7.39 5.86
N GLU A 296 0.40 8.06 5.27
CA GLU A 296 -0.80 8.49 6.00
C GLU A 296 -2.11 8.08 5.34
N SER A 297 -2.24 8.23 4.00
CA SER A 297 -3.50 8.02 3.26
C SER A 297 -4.12 6.63 3.47
N TRP A 298 -3.30 5.61 3.68
CA TRP A 298 -3.76 4.24 3.91
C TRP A 298 -4.71 4.09 5.12
N ARG A 299 -4.61 5.01 6.10
CA ARG A 299 -5.40 4.95 7.35
C ARG A 299 -6.90 5.11 7.14
N GLN A 300 -7.33 5.66 6.00
CA GLN A 300 -8.74 5.78 5.66
C GLN A 300 -9.39 4.41 5.35
N VAL A 301 -8.61 3.45 4.84
CA VAL A 301 -9.07 2.10 4.48
C VAL A 301 -8.67 1.07 5.54
N PHE A 302 -7.39 1.06 5.93
CA PHE A 302 -6.79 -0.01 6.74
C PHE A 302 -6.78 0.33 8.24
N LYS A 303 -7.94 0.59 8.83
CA LYS A 303 -8.07 0.91 10.26
C LYS A 303 -8.09 -0.35 11.10
N ARG A 304 -7.07 -0.58 11.93
CA ARG A 304 -7.12 -1.63 12.96
C ARG A 304 -7.86 -1.15 14.21
N LYS A 305 -8.66 -2.06 14.82
CA LYS A 305 -9.40 -1.81 16.06
C LYS A 305 -8.50 -1.64 17.31
N ASN A 306 -7.27 -2.15 17.29
CA ASN A 306 -6.32 -2.05 18.41
C ASN A 306 -5.15 -1.13 18.06
N LYS A 307 -5.22 0.11 18.51
CA LYS A 307 -4.19 1.14 18.35
C LYS A 307 -3.45 1.33 19.68
N LYS A 308 -2.44 0.53 19.96
CA LYS A 308 -1.62 0.80 21.16
C LYS A 308 -0.32 1.55 20.87
N THR A 309 0.18 1.54 19.62
CA THR A 309 1.45 2.19 19.28
C THR A 309 1.43 2.70 17.85
N ASP A 310 1.88 3.94 17.66
CA ASP A 310 2.18 4.50 16.36
C ASP A 310 3.69 4.41 16.10
N GLU A 311 4.05 4.02 14.88
CA GLU A 311 5.43 3.73 14.49
C GLU A 311 5.92 4.79 13.50
N PHE A 312 7.12 5.28 13.77
CA PHE A 312 7.75 6.35 13.00
C PHE A 312 9.17 5.97 12.62
N LEU A 313 9.67 6.60 11.60
CA LEU A 313 11.10 6.72 11.32
C LEU A 313 11.62 7.98 12.02
N PHE A 314 12.76 7.86 12.66
CA PHE A 314 13.41 8.93 13.40
C PHE A 314 14.84 9.11 12.97
N VAL A 315 15.24 10.37 12.72
CA VAL A 315 16.63 10.77 12.49
C VAL A 315 17.04 11.78 13.55
N LYS A 316 17.93 11.35 14.44
CA LYS A 316 18.39 12.17 15.58
C LYS A 316 19.18 13.39 15.12
N SER A 317 18.91 14.55 15.73
CA SER A 317 19.65 15.80 15.56
C SER A 317 19.71 16.35 14.12
N GLN A 318 18.82 15.89 13.23
CA GLN A 318 18.70 16.36 11.85
C GLN A 318 17.30 16.93 11.61
N MET A 319 17.23 18.10 10.96
CA MET A 319 15.97 18.76 10.60
C MET A 319 15.77 18.61 9.09
N LEU A 320 15.28 17.43 8.67
CA LEU A 320 15.13 17.08 7.27
C LEU A 320 13.80 17.56 6.69
N SER A 321 13.80 17.86 5.41
CA SER A 321 12.59 18.06 4.62
C SER A 321 12.06 16.73 4.05
N PRO A 322 10.81 16.66 3.57
CA PRO A 322 10.29 15.51 2.84
C PRO A 322 11.17 15.12 1.64
N PHE A 323 11.70 16.11 0.93
CA PHE A 323 12.65 15.87 -0.18
C PHE A 323 13.91 15.13 0.29
N ASP A 324 14.54 15.57 1.40
CA ASP A 324 15.75 14.92 1.93
C ASP A 324 15.47 13.46 2.30
N ILE A 325 14.30 13.20 2.88
CA ILE A 325 13.90 11.85 3.31
C ILE A 325 13.70 10.94 2.10
N ILE A 326 13.02 11.40 1.07
CA ILE A 326 12.77 10.62 -0.15
C ILE A 326 14.06 10.41 -0.94
N MET A 327 14.78 11.50 -1.23
CA MET A 327 15.88 11.47 -2.20
C MET A 327 17.22 11.09 -1.60
N HIS A 328 17.42 11.32 -0.32
CA HIS A 328 18.72 11.19 0.33
C HIS A 328 18.73 10.23 1.51
N ARG A 329 17.75 9.32 1.56
CA ARG A 329 17.57 8.36 2.67
C ARG A 329 18.86 7.66 3.10
N SER A 330 19.68 7.23 2.16
CA SER A 330 20.95 6.53 2.43
C SER A 330 22.01 7.37 3.15
N ARG A 331 21.83 8.70 3.21
CA ARG A 331 22.74 9.60 3.95
C ARG A 331 22.46 9.65 5.44
N TYR A 332 21.33 9.11 5.89
CA TYR A 332 20.85 9.26 7.26
C TYR A 332 20.63 7.91 7.94
N ASN A 333 20.94 7.87 9.23
CA ASN A 333 20.70 6.69 10.05
C ASN A 333 19.31 6.77 10.68
N PHE A 334 18.35 6.10 10.05
CA PHE A 334 16.99 6.00 10.57
C PHE A 334 16.92 4.97 11.72
N SER A 335 16.20 5.34 12.77
CA SER A 335 15.76 4.46 13.84
C SER A 335 14.24 4.26 13.74
N ARG A 336 13.74 3.11 14.19
CA ARG A 336 12.31 2.90 14.41
C ARG A 336 11.94 3.52 15.75
N LEU A 337 11.00 4.44 15.74
CA LEU A 337 10.52 5.14 16.92
C LEU A 337 9.09 4.68 17.22
N THR A 338 8.82 4.36 18.47
CA THR A 338 7.48 4.10 18.99
C THR A 338 7.13 5.15 20.03
N ILE A 339 5.98 5.77 19.88
CA ILE A 339 5.42 6.76 20.81
C ILE A 339 4.13 6.22 21.41
#